data_8837cfc05881757400f4ae48e3a9e693
#
_entry.id   8837cfc05881757400f4ae48e3a9e693
#
_cell.length_a   1.000
_cell.length_b   1.000
_cell.length_c   1.000
_cell.angle_alpha   90.00
_cell.angle_beta   90.00
_cell.angle_gamma   90.00
#
_symmetry.space_group_name_H-M   'P 1'
#
loop_
_entity.id
_entity.type
_entity.pdbx_description
1 polymer ?
#
loop_
_entity_poly.entity_id
_entity_poly.type
_entity_poly.pdbx_seq_one_letter_code
_entity_poly.pdbx_strand_id
1 'polypeptide(L)'
;MGSIHLSPLSDLALELARAGALRDFVETGTYVGGALGWAARAFERVWTVEINPEFQRQAKANNPAAANVSYLLGDSASELPKIMGELKGPALFWLDAHAGAGYFADHDICPLVAELETVLASPFEHCILVDDARAFLAPPPPPFDYRKWPSLDQIFAAVANRPGYNIVAIADVLIIVPDRHRHLVAQFCFAIRPKI
;
A
#
# COMPACT_ATOMS: atom_id res chain seq x y z
N MET A 1 11.96 3.33 7.02
CA MET A 1 11.01 3.76 5.98
C MET A 1 11.10 2.79 4.84
N GLY A 2 10.04 2.03 4.60
CA GLY A 2 9.93 1.14 3.47
C GLY A 2 9.54 1.95 2.24
N SER A 3 10.39 2.09 1.27
CA SER A 3 10.00 2.67 -0.03
C SER A 3 9.84 1.53 -1.02
N ILE A 4 8.62 1.30 -1.49
CA ILE A 4 8.33 0.17 -2.38
C ILE A 4 9.18 0.15 -3.66
N HIS A 5 9.66 1.30 -4.11
CA HIS A 5 10.49 1.42 -5.31
C HIS A 5 11.98 1.15 -5.08
N LEU A 6 12.39 0.85 -3.84
CA LEU A 6 13.77 0.54 -3.48
C LEU A 6 13.93 -0.94 -3.12
N SER A 7 15.05 -1.55 -3.56
CA SER A 7 15.44 -2.90 -3.14
C SER A 7 15.75 -2.92 -1.63
N PRO A 8 15.39 -4.00 -0.93
CA PRO A 8 14.89 -5.27 -1.46
C PRO A 8 13.37 -5.34 -1.64
N LEU A 9 12.60 -4.33 -1.23
CA LEU A 9 11.14 -4.38 -1.27
C LEU A 9 10.59 -4.36 -2.70
N SER A 10 11.20 -3.55 -3.59
CA SER A 10 10.85 -3.54 -5.01
C SER A 10 11.04 -4.91 -5.68
N ASP A 11 12.04 -5.67 -5.25
CA ASP A 11 12.31 -6.99 -5.80
C ASP A 11 11.18 -7.96 -5.42
N LEU A 12 10.77 -7.97 -4.14
CA LEU A 12 9.60 -8.74 -3.68
C LEU A 12 8.33 -8.32 -4.43
N ALA A 13 8.08 -7.03 -4.57
CA ALA A 13 6.91 -6.50 -5.26
C ALA A 13 6.82 -7.01 -6.72
N LEU A 14 7.96 -7.01 -7.44
CA LEU A 14 8.05 -7.53 -8.80
C LEU A 14 7.91 -9.06 -8.87
N GLU A 15 8.41 -9.79 -7.87
CA GLU A 15 8.21 -11.24 -7.79
C GLU A 15 6.74 -11.59 -7.54
N LEU A 16 6.08 -10.90 -6.62
CA LEU A 16 4.65 -11.04 -6.38
C LEU A 16 3.83 -10.70 -7.63
N ALA A 17 4.18 -9.61 -8.31
CA ALA A 17 3.51 -9.19 -9.55
C ALA A 17 3.61 -10.27 -10.63
N ARG A 18 4.79 -10.86 -10.84
CA ARG A 18 4.99 -11.95 -11.80
C ARG A 18 4.22 -13.21 -11.41
N ALA A 19 4.35 -13.65 -10.15
CA ALA A 19 3.72 -14.88 -9.67
C ALA A 19 2.19 -14.78 -9.65
N GLY A 20 1.65 -13.60 -9.34
CA GLY A 20 0.21 -13.33 -9.28
C GLY A 20 -0.40 -12.84 -10.59
N ALA A 21 0.42 -12.66 -11.67
CA ALA A 21 0.04 -11.99 -12.91
C ALA A 21 -0.64 -10.62 -12.65
N LEU A 22 -0.09 -9.85 -11.69
CA LEU A 22 -0.64 -8.57 -11.28
C LEU A 22 -0.25 -7.51 -12.30
N ARG A 23 -1.23 -6.98 -13.02
CA ARG A 23 -1.02 -5.97 -14.08
C ARG A 23 -1.23 -4.55 -13.59
N ASP A 24 -2.01 -4.41 -12.53
CA ASP A 24 -2.36 -3.13 -11.94
C ASP A 24 -1.56 -2.90 -10.66
N PHE A 25 -1.13 -1.66 -10.46
CA PHE A 25 -0.59 -1.15 -9.22
C PHE A 25 -1.51 -0.07 -8.69
N VAL A 26 -1.85 -0.14 -7.40
CA VAL A 26 -2.69 0.84 -6.72
C VAL A 26 -1.96 1.38 -5.50
N GLU A 27 -1.79 2.69 -5.45
CA GLU A 27 -1.16 3.41 -4.35
C GLU A 27 -2.18 4.32 -3.68
N THR A 28 -2.23 4.32 -2.35
CA THR A 28 -2.88 5.35 -1.54
C THR A 28 -1.82 6.15 -0.81
N GLY A 29 -1.94 7.50 -0.79
CA GLY A 29 -0.89 8.38 -0.27
C GLY A 29 0.22 8.67 -1.30
N THR A 30 -0.14 9.35 -2.41
CA THR A 30 0.82 9.66 -3.48
C THR A 30 1.98 10.54 -3.02
N TYR A 31 1.70 11.50 -2.12
CA TYR A 31 2.63 12.56 -1.72
C TYR A 31 3.23 13.23 -2.97
N VAL A 32 4.56 13.33 -3.08
CA VAL A 32 5.25 13.92 -4.24
C VAL A 32 5.54 12.94 -5.38
N GLY A 33 4.98 11.72 -5.31
CA GLY A 33 5.03 10.72 -6.39
C GLY A 33 6.32 9.94 -6.49
N GLY A 34 6.98 9.65 -5.37
CA GLY A 34 8.28 8.97 -5.35
C GLY A 34 8.27 7.57 -5.97
N ALA A 35 7.19 6.80 -5.80
CA ALA A 35 7.07 5.44 -6.34
C ALA A 35 6.54 5.40 -7.78
N LEU A 36 5.90 6.46 -8.27
CA LEU A 36 5.16 6.43 -9.54
C LEU A 36 6.02 6.13 -10.75
N GLY A 37 7.23 6.70 -10.82
CA GLY A 37 8.13 6.45 -11.94
C GLY A 37 8.59 5.00 -12.03
N TRP A 38 8.74 4.32 -10.90
CA TRP A 38 9.01 2.88 -10.83
C TRP A 38 7.76 2.07 -11.21
N ALA A 39 6.63 2.39 -10.60
CA ALA A 39 5.37 1.67 -10.84
C ALA A 39 4.94 1.75 -12.31
N ALA A 40 5.05 2.93 -12.94
CA ALA A 40 4.70 3.14 -14.34
C ALA A 40 5.54 2.30 -15.32
N ARG A 41 6.77 1.93 -14.95
CA ARG A 41 7.61 1.04 -15.76
C ARG A 41 7.33 -0.44 -15.51
N ALA A 42 6.83 -0.77 -14.32
CA ALA A 42 6.66 -2.15 -13.87
C ALA A 42 5.26 -2.72 -14.15
N PHE A 43 4.24 -1.87 -14.21
CA PHE A 43 2.84 -2.27 -14.33
C PHE A 43 2.18 -1.68 -15.58
N GLU A 44 1.13 -2.35 -16.07
CA GLU A 44 0.37 -1.90 -17.24
C GLU A 44 -0.48 -0.67 -16.92
N ARG A 45 -1.08 -0.63 -15.70
CA ARG A 45 -1.89 0.49 -15.20
C ARG A 45 -1.48 0.80 -13.78
N VAL A 46 -1.41 2.08 -13.49
CA VAL A 46 -1.10 2.61 -12.15
C VAL A 46 -2.22 3.54 -11.72
N TRP A 47 -2.71 3.33 -10.52
CA TRP A 47 -3.70 4.17 -9.86
C TRP A 47 -3.05 4.77 -8.63
N THR A 48 -3.24 6.07 -8.40
CA THR A 48 -2.72 6.71 -7.22
C THR A 48 -3.71 7.72 -6.66
N VAL A 49 -3.87 7.72 -5.34
CA VAL A 49 -4.83 8.56 -4.61
C VAL A 49 -4.07 9.52 -3.70
N GLU A 50 -4.40 10.81 -3.80
CA GLU A 50 -3.83 11.85 -2.94
C GLU A 50 -4.94 12.79 -2.46
N ILE A 51 -4.98 13.08 -1.17
CA ILE A 51 -5.97 13.98 -0.59
C ILE A 51 -5.57 15.46 -0.76
N ASN A 52 -4.27 15.75 -0.82
CA ASN A 52 -3.76 17.10 -0.95
C ASN A 52 -3.54 17.49 -2.42
N PRO A 53 -4.27 18.49 -2.96
CA PRO A 53 -4.18 18.88 -4.36
C PRO A 53 -2.77 19.39 -4.75
N GLU A 54 -2.05 20.00 -3.80
CA GLU A 54 -0.70 20.50 -4.06
C GLU A 54 0.30 19.33 -4.21
N PHE A 55 0.22 18.30 -3.36
CA PHE A 55 1.05 17.11 -3.51
C PHE A 55 0.72 16.36 -4.80
N GLN A 56 -0.56 16.22 -5.15
CA GLN A 56 -0.93 15.61 -6.43
C GLN A 56 -0.35 16.41 -7.61
N ARG A 57 -0.38 17.74 -7.56
CA ARG A 57 0.20 18.60 -8.60
C ARG A 57 1.72 18.37 -8.73
N GLN A 58 2.42 18.28 -7.59
CA GLN A 58 3.85 17.99 -7.56
C GLN A 58 4.16 16.59 -8.09
N ALA A 59 3.37 15.59 -7.69
CA ALA A 59 3.53 14.22 -8.17
C ALA A 59 3.41 14.13 -9.70
N LYS A 60 2.44 14.81 -10.30
CA LYS A 60 2.29 14.90 -11.76
C LYS A 60 3.50 15.57 -12.42
N ALA A 61 3.98 16.67 -11.83
CA ALA A 61 5.16 17.40 -12.34
C ALA A 61 6.46 16.57 -12.27
N ASN A 62 6.60 15.77 -11.21
CA ASN A 62 7.77 14.89 -11.01
C ASN A 62 7.76 13.64 -11.91
N ASN A 63 6.59 13.28 -12.47
CA ASN A 63 6.42 12.07 -13.27
C ASN A 63 5.80 12.35 -14.65
N PRO A 64 6.35 13.26 -15.47
CA PRO A 64 5.72 13.70 -16.72
C PRO A 64 5.64 12.61 -17.80
N ALA A 65 6.48 11.58 -17.72
CA ALA A 65 6.51 10.47 -18.68
C ALA A 65 5.63 9.27 -18.28
N ALA A 66 4.93 9.35 -17.14
CA ALA A 66 4.12 8.25 -16.63
C ALA A 66 2.71 8.26 -17.24
N ALA A 67 2.60 7.93 -18.53
CA ALA A 67 1.36 8.03 -19.32
C ALA A 67 0.27 7.02 -18.88
N ASN A 68 0.63 5.95 -18.17
CA ASN A 68 -0.27 4.91 -17.66
C ASN A 68 -0.69 5.14 -16.20
N VAL A 69 -0.46 6.33 -15.64
CA VAL A 69 -0.84 6.68 -14.27
C VAL A 69 -2.16 7.47 -14.26
N SER A 70 -3.12 6.95 -13.51
CA SER A 70 -4.39 7.61 -13.19
C SER A 70 -4.32 8.24 -11.80
N TYR A 71 -4.46 9.56 -11.75
CA TYR A 71 -4.39 10.34 -10.50
C TYR A 71 -5.80 10.67 -10.00
N LEU A 72 -6.15 10.20 -8.80
CA LEU A 72 -7.39 10.54 -8.12
C LEU A 72 -7.08 11.53 -6.98
N LEU A 73 -7.89 12.59 -6.89
CA LEU A 73 -7.81 13.57 -5.81
C LEU A 73 -8.96 13.31 -4.85
N GLY A 74 -8.63 12.98 -3.62
CA GLY A 74 -9.64 12.71 -2.59
C GLY A 74 -9.11 11.84 -1.45
N ASP A 75 -10.00 11.58 -0.50
CA ASP A 75 -9.76 10.61 0.57
C ASP A 75 -9.73 9.19 0.02
N SER A 76 -8.71 8.42 0.39
CA SER A 76 -8.47 7.08 -0.13
C SER A 76 -9.60 6.10 0.19
N ALA A 77 -10.22 6.19 1.37
CA ALA A 77 -11.36 5.35 1.73
C ALA A 77 -12.56 5.57 0.81
N SER A 78 -12.69 6.79 0.25
CA SER A 78 -13.76 7.16 -0.69
C SER A 78 -13.41 6.88 -2.15
N GLU A 79 -12.13 7.01 -2.53
CA GLU A 79 -11.68 6.84 -3.91
C GLU A 79 -11.38 5.38 -4.26
N LEU A 80 -10.91 4.59 -3.29
CA LEU A 80 -10.54 3.19 -3.50
C LEU A 80 -11.68 2.32 -4.05
N PRO A 81 -12.95 2.43 -3.59
CA PRO A 81 -14.07 1.69 -4.18
C PRO A 81 -14.26 1.94 -5.68
N LYS A 82 -13.95 3.15 -6.17
CA LYS A 82 -14.04 3.48 -7.60
C LYS A 82 -12.96 2.73 -8.39
N ILE A 83 -11.71 2.73 -7.87
CA ILE A 83 -10.60 1.98 -8.46
C ILE A 83 -10.94 0.49 -8.50
N MET A 84 -11.47 -0.06 -7.39
CA MET A 84 -11.87 -1.48 -7.32
C MET A 84 -12.88 -1.87 -8.40
N GLY A 85 -13.80 -0.97 -8.77
CA GLY A 85 -14.75 -1.17 -9.87
C GLY A 85 -14.09 -1.23 -11.26
N GLU A 86 -12.93 -0.62 -11.43
CA GLU A 86 -12.18 -0.57 -12.70
C GLU A 86 -11.20 -1.73 -12.89
N LEU A 87 -10.82 -2.41 -11.80
CA LEU A 87 -9.90 -3.55 -11.86
C LEU A 87 -10.56 -4.74 -12.56
N LYS A 88 -9.80 -5.39 -13.43
CA LYS A 88 -10.24 -6.58 -14.20
C LYS A 88 -9.53 -7.86 -13.75
N GLY A 89 -8.73 -7.79 -12.70
CA GLY A 89 -7.96 -8.89 -12.16
C GLY A 89 -7.26 -8.51 -10.87
N PRO A 90 -6.41 -9.41 -10.35
CA PRO A 90 -5.63 -9.12 -9.15
C PRO A 90 -4.64 -7.97 -9.39
N ALA A 91 -4.36 -7.20 -8.36
CA ALA A 91 -3.47 -6.04 -8.36
C ALA A 91 -2.50 -6.08 -7.20
N LEU A 92 -1.43 -5.29 -7.29
CA LEU A 92 -0.55 -4.98 -6.18
C LEU A 92 -0.98 -3.66 -5.55
N PHE A 93 -1.22 -3.65 -4.25
CA PHE A 93 -1.56 -2.47 -3.48
C PHE A 93 -0.37 -2.01 -2.63
N TRP A 94 -0.15 -0.70 -2.61
CA TRP A 94 0.72 0.00 -1.69
C TRP A 94 -0.10 1.00 -0.91
N LEU A 95 -0.37 0.71 0.36
CA LEU A 95 -1.22 1.52 1.23
C LEU A 95 -0.33 2.38 2.14
N ASP A 96 -0.30 3.68 1.89
CA ASP A 96 0.55 4.67 2.56
C ASP A 96 -0.21 6.01 2.78
N ALA A 97 -1.55 5.96 2.90
CA ALA A 97 -2.38 7.16 3.03
C ALA A 97 -2.51 7.68 4.46
N HIS A 98 -1.85 7.07 5.42
CA HIS A 98 -1.85 7.55 6.80
C HIS A 98 -1.08 8.86 6.96
N ALA A 99 -1.40 9.62 8.02
CA ALA A 99 -0.69 10.85 8.35
C ALA A 99 0.80 10.56 8.65
N GLY A 100 1.67 11.40 8.12
CA GLY A 100 3.11 11.27 8.31
C GLY A 100 3.86 12.49 7.79
N ALA A 101 5.19 12.55 7.97
CA ALA A 101 6.06 13.59 7.46
C ALA A 101 5.60 15.04 7.77
N GLY A 102 4.87 15.25 8.89
CA GLY A 102 4.32 16.55 9.27
C GLY A 102 3.03 16.95 8.57
N TYR A 103 2.48 16.08 7.73
CA TYR A 103 1.18 16.27 7.09
C TYR A 103 0.09 15.51 7.85
N PHE A 104 -1.03 16.19 8.12
CA PHE A 104 -2.18 15.66 8.83
C PHE A 104 -3.43 16.00 8.03
N ALA A 105 -4.23 15.00 7.66
CA ALA A 105 -5.55 15.25 7.12
C ALA A 105 -6.53 15.63 8.24
N ASP A 106 -7.46 16.53 7.95
CA ASP A 106 -8.38 17.06 8.96
C ASP A 106 -9.38 16.02 9.49
N HIS A 107 -9.63 14.94 8.75
CA HIS A 107 -10.74 14.02 9.02
C HIS A 107 -10.31 12.64 9.50
N ASP A 108 -9.39 11.99 8.83
CA ASP A 108 -8.87 10.69 9.21
C ASP A 108 -7.35 10.69 9.06
N ILE A 109 -6.67 10.33 10.12
CA ILE A 109 -5.20 10.26 10.10
C ILE A 109 -4.69 8.89 9.70
N CYS A 110 -5.56 7.86 9.68
CA CYS A 110 -5.21 6.53 9.20
C CYS A 110 -6.45 5.77 8.66
N PRO A 111 -6.67 5.76 7.34
CA PRO A 111 -7.81 5.09 6.71
C PRO A 111 -7.61 3.57 6.54
N LEU A 112 -6.52 2.99 7.04
CA LEU A 112 -6.04 1.65 6.69
C LEU A 112 -7.10 0.53 6.85
N VAL A 113 -7.90 0.53 7.92
CA VAL A 113 -8.90 -0.54 8.12
C VAL A 113 -9.96 -0.50 7.01
N ALA A 114 -10.48 0.68 6.69
CA ALA A 114 -11.45 0.84 5.61
C ALA A 114 -10.87 0.49 4.23
N GLU A 115 -9.60 0.82 4.00
CA GLU A 115 -8.87 0.42 2.79
C GLU A 115 -8.73 -1.10 2.70
N LEU A 116 -8.29 -1.76 3.77
CA LEU A 116 -8.17 -3.22 3.83
C LEU A 116 -9.51 -3.92 3.61
N GLU A 117 -10.57 -3.47 4.28
CA GLU A 117 -11.91 -4.02 4.10
C GLU A 117 -12.37 -3.90 2.64
N THR A 118 -12.14 -2.75 2.02
CA THR A 118 -12.46 -2.51 0.61
C THR A 118 -11.70 -3.45 -0.32
N VAL A 119 -10.37 -3.56 -0.16
CA VAL A 119 -9.53 -4.40 -1.01
C VAL A 119 -9.82 -5.88 -0.80
N LEU A 120 -9.97 -6.32 0.45
CA LEU A 120 -10.21 -7.73 0.78
C LEU A 120 -11.64 -8.20 0.45
N ALA A 121 -12.61 -7.29 0.26
CA ALA A 121 -13.95 -7.64 -0.23
C ALA A 121 -13.97 -7.99 -1.73
N SER A 122 -12.89 -7.74 -2.46
CA SER A 122 -12.77 -8.03 -3.89
C SER A 122 -12.95 -9.53 -4.22
N PRO A 123 -13.52 -9.88 -5.38
CA PRO A 123 -13.48 -11.26 -5.87
C PRO A 123 -12.08 -11.72 -6.28
N PHE A 124 -11.15 -10.78 -6.53
CA PHE A 124 -9.77 -11.07 -6.90
C PHE A 124 -8.89 -11.22 -5.67
N GLU A 125 -7.81 -11.98 -5.79
CA GLU A 125 -6.82 -12.16 -4.75
C GLU A 125 -5.64 -11.19 -4.98
N HIS A 126 -5.71 -10.03 -4.34
CA HIS A 126 -4.71 -8.98 -4.41
C HIS A 126 -3.50 -9.27 -3.50
N CYS A 127 -2.34 -8.71 -3.81
CA CYS A 127 -1.21 -8.58 -2.89
C CYS A 127 -1.22 -7.16 -2.32
N ILE A 128 -1.09 -7.02 -1.00
CA ILE A 128 -1.19 -5.75 -0.29
C ILE A 128 0.08 -5.55 0.54
N LEU A 129 0.70 -4.40 0.38
CA LEU A 129 1.83 -3.93 1.16
C LEU A 129 1.42 -2.62 1.84
N VAL A 130 1.63 -2.53 3.15
CA VAL A 130 1.27 -1.35 3.96
C VAL A 130 2.55 -0.76 4.53
N ASP A 131 2.81 0.51 4.30
CA ASP A 131 4.00 1.20 4.82
C ASP A 131 3.90 1.49 6.34
N ASP A 132 5.04 1.86 6.92
CA ASP A 132 5.18 2.27 8.31
C ASP A 132 4.59 1.29 9.33
N ALA A 133 4.85 -0.03 9.16
CA ALA A 133 4.36 -1.08 10.06
C ALA A 133 4.62 -0.80 11.54
N ARG A 134 5.71 -0.08 11.88
CA ARG A 134 6.02 0.34 13.25
C ARG A 134 4.92 1.17 13.90
N ALA A 135 4.17 1.96 13.10
CA ALA A 135 3.09 2.81 13.62
C ALA A 135 1.87 1.99 14.08
N PHE A 136 1.78 0.74 13.64
CA PHE A 136 0.75 -0.23 14.03
C PHE A 136 1.25 -1.21 15.08
N LEU A 137 2.56 -1.47 15.11
CA LEU A 137 3.21 -2.33 16.12
C LEU A 137 3.33 -1.64 17.48
N ALA A 138 3.41 -0.31 17.49
CA ALA A 138 3.40 0.50 18.69
C ALA A 138 2.62 1.80 18.44
N PRO A 139 1.83 2.29 19.42
CA PRO A 139 1.08 3.52 19.24
C PRO A 139 2.00 4.67 18.83
N PRO A 140 1.67 5.46 17.79
CA PRO A 140 2.49 6.58 17.39
C PRO A 140 2.55 7.64 18.51
N PRO A 141 3.72 8.27 18.71
CA PRO A 141 3.89 9.28 19.75
C PRO A 141 3.19 10.60 19.38
N PRO A 142 2.97 11.51 20.34
CA PRO A 142 2.51 12.86 20.02
C PRO A 142 3.39 13.50 18.91
N PRO A 143 2.81 14.28 17.99
CA PRO A 143 1.48 14.89 18.04
C PRO A 143 0.32 14.00 17.53
N PHE A 144 0.57 12.75 17.17
CA PHE A 144 -0.47 11.85 16.71
C PHE A 144 -1.44 11.47 17.84
N ASP A 145 -2.74 11.45 17.53
CA ASP A 145 -3.73 10.83 18.40
C ASP A 145 -3.80 9.34 18.11
N TYR A 146 -3.12 8.53 18.90
CA TYR A 146 -3.05 7.08 18.71
C TYR A 146 -4.43 6.39 18.68
N ARG A 147 -5.48 7.02 19.23
CA ARG A 147 -6.86 6.49 19.20
C ARG A 147 -7.46 6.50 17.80
N LYS A 148 -6.87 7.27 16.87
CA LYS A 148 -7.26 7.33 15.47
C LYS A 148 -6.44 6.40 14.57
N TRP A 149 -5.52 5.63 15.18
CA TRP A 149 -4.73 4.64 14.49
C TRP A 149 -5.25 3.25 14.81
N PRO A 150 -5.38 2.36 13.83
CA PRO A 150 -5.80 1.00 14.09
C PRO A 150 -4.76 0.26 14.91
N SER A 151 -5.22 -0.55 15.85
CA SER A 151 -4.39 -1.51 16.55
C SER A 151 -4.13 -2.75 15.69
N LEU A 152 -3.11 -3.53 16.03
CA LEU A 152 -2.79 -4.77 15.30
C LEU A 152 -3.95 -5.76 15.26
N ASP A 153 -4.71 -5.88 16.33
CA ASP A 153 -5.87 -6.77 16.40
C ASP A 153 -6.98 -6.34 15.42
N GLN A 154 -7.19 -5.04 15.21
CA GLN A 154 -8.12 -4.55 14.18
C GLN A 154 -7.63 -4.89 12.77
N ILE A 155 -6.33 -4.71 12.49
CA ILE A 155 -5.74 -5.07 11.20
C ILE A 155 -5.83 -6.58 10.96
N PHE A 156 -5.48 -7.39 11.97
CA PHE A 156 -5.59 -8.84 11.87
C PHE A 156 -7.05 -9.31 11.70
N ALA A 157 -7.99 -8.66 12.38
CA ALA A 157 -9.41 -8.97 12.20
C ALA A 157 -9.88 -8.69 10.77
N ALA A 158 -9.47 -7.56 10.17
CA ALA A 158 -9.79 -7.26 8.78
C ALA A 158 -9.24 -8.32 7.82
N VAL A 159 -7.99 -8.76 8.02
CA VAL A 159 -7.39 -9.81 7.18
C VAL A 159 -8.04 -11.18 7.43
N ALA A 160 -8.35 -11.53 8.69
CA ALA A 160 -8.96 -12.81 9.05
C ALA A 160 -10.37 -12.99 8.47
N ASN A 161 -11.07 -11.90 8.15
CA ASN A 161 -12.36 -11.95 7.45
C ASN A 161 -12.23 -12.45 6.00
N ARG A 162 -11.02 -12.53 5.46
CA ARG A 162 -10.72 -13.10 4.15
C ARG A 162 -9.85 -14.34 4.29
N PRO A 163 -10.44 -15.56 4.38
CA PRO A 163 -9.66 -16.81 4.44
C PRO A 163 -8.69 -16.96 3.27
N GLY A 164 -7.55 -17.59 3.51
CA GLY A 164 -6.54 -17.85 2.48
C GLY A 164 -5.54 -16.71 2.30
N TYR A 165 -5.46 -15.78 3.25
CA TYR A 165 -4.44 -14.74 3.30
C TYR A 165 -3.46 -14.94 4.46
N ASN A 166 -2.20 -14.59 4.20
CA ASN A 166 -1.12 -14.57 5.18
C ASN A 166 -0.67 -13.12 5.40
N ILE A 167 -0.37 -12.76 6.65
CA ILE A 167 0.18 -11.45 7.03
C ILE A 167 1.52 -11.60 7.72
N VAL A 168 2.49 -10.77 7.34
CA VAL A 168 3.83 -10.69 7.94
C VAL A 168 4.21 -9.23 8.12
N ALA A 169 4.88 -8.91 9.25
CA ALA A 169 5.48 -7.59 9.49
C ALA A 169 7.00 -7.70 9.41
N ILE A 170 7.62 -7.04 8.43
CA ILE A 170 9.09 -7.03 8.25
C ILE A 170 9.53 -5.80 7.45
N ALA A 171 10.74 -5.32 7.71
CA ALA A 171 11.33 -4.18 7.01
C ALA A 171 10.43 -2.93 7.03
N ASP A 172 9.70 -2.75 8.14
CA ASP A 172 8.75 -1.66 8.35
C ASP A 172 7.52 -1.69 7.43
N VAL A 173 7.18 -2.87 6.90
CA VAL A 173 6.03 -3.08 6.01
C VAL A 173 5.17 -4.23 6.53
N LEU A 174 3.83 -4.06 6.50
CA LEU A 174 2.94 -5.22 6.60
C LEU A 174 2.74 -5.78 5.20
N ILE A 175 3.02 -7.07 5.04
CA ILE A 175 2.92 -7.79 3.77
C ILE A 175 1.74 -8.76 3.90
N ILE A 176 0.68 -8.54 3.12
CA ILE A 176 -0.56 -9.30 3.15
C ILE A 176 -0.76 -9.92 1.77
N VAL A 177 -0.65 -11.23 1.67
CA VAL A 177 -0.68 -11.94 0.40
C VAL A 177 -1.55 -13.20 0.48
N PRO A 178 -2.12 -13.65 -0.64
CA PRO A 178 -2.74 -14.96 -0.74
C PRO A 178 -1.76 -16.08 -0.33
N ASP A 179 -2.25 -17.14 0.34
CA ASP A 179 -1.43 -18.24 0.85
C ASP A 179 -0.53 -18.89 -0.22
N ARG A 180 -0.99 -18.91 -1.49
CA ARG A 180 -0.16 -19.41 -2.60
C ARG A 180 1.15 -18.63 -2.82
N HIS A 181 1.23 -17.38 -2.36
CA HIS A 181 2.43 -16.54 -2.46
C HIS A 181 3.24 -16.47 -1.17
N ARG A 182 2.80 -17.17 -0.11
CA ARG A 182 3.47 -17.19 1.19
C ARG A 182 4.95 -17.56 1.11
N HIS A 183 5.30 -18.49 0.21
CA HIS A 183 6.68 -18.93 0.05
C HIS A 183 7.63 -17.82 -0.43
N LEU A 184 7.16 -16.88 -1.28
CA LEU A 184 7.95 -15.73 -1.74
C LEU A 184 8.22 -14.77 -0.59
N VAL A 185 7.20 -14.50 0.22
CA VAL A 185 7.34 -13.66 1.43
C VAL A 185 8.30 -14.31 2.43
N ALA A 186 8.21 -15.64 2.64
CA ALA A 186 9.13 -16.35 3.51
C ALA A 186 10.58 -16.23 3.02
N GLN A 187 10.84 -16.42 1.72
CA GLN A 187 12.17 -16.25 1.14
C GLN A 187 12.71 -14.83 1.35
N PHE A 188 11.89 -13.83 1.11
CA PHE A 188 12.22 -12.42 1.37
C PHE A 188 12.59 -12.18 2.85
N CYS A 189 11.77 -12.66 3.79
CA CYS A 189 12.01 -12.50 5.22
C CYS A 189 13.34 -13.11 5.67
N PHE A 190 13.71 -14.28 5.15
CA PHE A 190 14.98 -14.93 5.48
C PHE A 190 16.19 -14.36 4.73
N ALA A 191 15.98 -13.69 3.60
CA ALA A 191 17.04 -13.01 2.87
C ALA A 191 17.45 -11.67 3.49
N ILE A 192 16.50 -10.97 4.15
CA ILE A 192 16.78 -9.74 4.88
C ILE A 192 17.52 -10.09 6.16
N ARG A 193 18.87 -9.87 6.17
CA ARG A 193 19.68 -10.02 7.38
C ARG A 193 19.71 -8.70 8.13
N PRO A 194 19.42 -8.68 9.48
CA PRO A 194 19.72 -7.52 10.29
C PRO A 194 21.19 -7.17 10.15
N LYS A 195 21.53 -5.93 9.86
CA LYS A 195 22.90 -5.44 10.05
C LYS A 195 23.12 -5.40 11.56
N ILE A 196 23.83 -6.39 12.09
CA ILE A 196 24.33 -6.41 13.48
C ILE A 196 25.47 -5.42 13.59
#